data_496faaab7b4023d8d7cb7e991ee6cdef
#
_entry.id   496faaab7b4023d8d7cb7e991ee6cdef
#
_cell.length_a   1.000
_cell.length_b   1.000
_cell.length_c   1.000
_cell.angle_alpha   90.00
_cell.angle_beta   90.00
_cell.angle_gamma   90.00
#
_symmetry.space_group_name_H-M   'P 1'
#
loop_
_entity.id
_entity.type
_entity.pdbx_description
1 polymer ?
#
loop_
_entity_poly.entity_id
_entity_poly.type
_entity_poly.pdbx_seq_one_letter_code
_entity_poly.pdbx_strand_id
1 'polypeptide(L)'
;QEKKMFIQEDDLKLNDWQFSQRKYLPYKVKKTLAERRIKEWYYNWDGQVYLSYSGGLDSTALLHMIRKTVGLEVPAVFSNTGLEFPEIVRFARQASGEFVEIYPRWKDGSRLTFKQVVEKYGFPLISKETALKIRKLRHGNLSDRYRNYLMNGDERGKFGMLPKKWRFLLDTQFDISEQCCNITKKKPFKDYAKKTGRVPYIGTTQDESFRREHQYAHTGCNVYDGKTVKSQPLGPWTRQDVLRYIVENDIEICSVYGDIERTPGGIYYTTGEQRTGCMFCAFGAHMEKCPNRFQRIAMTHPKHYQICMELKNNGVRYQDALETCGIETETWEHIGQMNIMDFLITGEKQC
;
A
#
# COMPACT_ATOMS: atom_id res chain seq x y z
N GLN A 1 29.58 10.46 -21.61
CA GLN A 1 28.74 11.50 -22.26
C GLN A 1 27.53 10.92 -23.03
N GLU A 2 27.45 9.62 -23.30
CA GLU A 2 26.31 8.99 -24.01
C GLU A 2 25.08 8.70 -23.13
N LYS A 3 25.20 8.76 -21.80
CA LYS A 3 24.09 8.45 -20.85
C LYS A 3 22.91 9.43 -20.86
N LYS A 4 23.01 10.58 -21.52
CA LYS A 4 21.92 11.57 -21.55
C LYS A 4 20.95 11.42 -22.73
N MET A 5 21.15 10.48 -23.62
CA MET A 5 20.40 10.40 -24.89
C MET A 5 19.02 9.73 -24.79
N PHE A 6 18.64 9.14 -23.63
CA PHE A 6 17.35 8.46 -23.46
C PHE A 6 16.33 9.20 -22.58
N ILE A 7 16.71 10.34 -21.97
CA ILE A 7 15.76 11.16 -21.22
C ILE A 7 15.05 12.06 -22.22
N GLN A 8 13.88 11.64 -22.69
CA GLN A 8 13.03 12.52 -23.49
C GLN A 8 12.33 13.54 -22.59
N GLU A 9 12.01 14.72 -23.12
CA GLU A 9 11.29 15.80 -22.42
C GLU A 9 9.96 15.37 -21.78
N ASP A 10 9.39 14.25 -22.22
CA ASP A 10 8.18 13.64 -21.68
C ASP A 10 8.27 13.14 -20.23
N ASP A 11 9.47 12.97 -19.67
CA ASP A 11 9.69 12.58 -18.27
C ASP A 11 9.92 13.76 -17.33
N LEU A 12 9.88 14.98 -17.87
CA LEU A 12 9.93 16.22 -17.10
C LEU A 12 8.65 16.40 -16.29
N LYS A 13 8.73 17.19 -15.22
CA LYS A 13 7.60 17.54 -14.36
C LYS A 13 6.38 17.90 -15.18
N LEU A 14 5.34 17.10 -15.07
CA LEU A 14 4.06 17.40 -15.68
C LEU A 14 3.33 18.44 -14.83
N ASN A 15 2.62 19.34 -15.49
CA ASN A 15 1.61 20.11 -14.79
C ASN A 15 0.31 19.26 -14.61
N ASP A 16 -0.58 19.70 -13.74
CA ASP A 16 -1.77 18.92 -13.36
C ASP A 16 -2.66 18.55 -14.56
N TRP A 17 -2.76 19.42 -15.59
CA TRP A 17 -3.57 19.14 -16.77
C TRP A 17 -2.92 18.09 -17.68
N GLN A 18 -1.60 18.13 -17.87
CA GLN A 18 -0.87 17.12 -18.66
C GLN A 18 -0.96 15.75 -18.01
N PHE A 19 -0.87 15.71 -16.68
CA PHE A 19 -1.07 14.46 -15.94
C PHE A 19 -2.52 13.95 -16.07
N SER A 20 -3.48 14.84 -15.96
CA SER A 20 -4.90 14.52 -16.16
C SER A 20 -5.15 13.94 -17.56
N GLN A 21 -4.54 14.49 -18.60
CA GLN A 21 -4.60 13.90 -19.94
C GLN A 21 -4.03 12.48 -19.99
N ARG A 22 -2.89 12.21 -19.34
CA ARG A 22 -2.31 10.85 -19.28
C ARG A 22 -3.22 9.84 -18.58
N LYS A 23 -3.99 10.28 -17.61
CA LYS A 23 -4.99 9.46 -16.92
C LYS A 23 -6.08 8.93 -17.88
N TYR A 24 -6.51 9.76 -18.81
CA TYR A 24 -7.58 9.44 -19.75
C TYR A 24 -7.10 8.87 -21.09
N LEU A 25 -5.78 8.62 -21.24
CA LEU A 25 -5.27 7.95 -22.42
C LEU A 25 -5.90 6.56 -22.62
N PRO A 26 -6.13 6.14 -23.86
CA PRO A 26 -6.57 4.79 -24.16
C PRO A 26 -5.62 3.74 -23.55
N TYR A 27 -6.18 2.63 -23.07
CA TYR A 27 -5.41 1.55 -22.44
C TYR A 27 -4.21 1.08 -23.27
N LYS A 28 -4.38 0.89 -24.59
CA LYS A 28 -3.28 0.50 -25.49
C LYS A 28 -2.10 1.47 -25.43
N VAL A 29 -2.39 2.78 -25.40
CA VAL A 29 -1.36 3.82 -25.31
C VAL A 29 -0.68 3.77 -23.95
N LYS A 30 -1.42 3.63 -22.85
CA LYS A 30 -0.86 3.47 -21.49
C LYS A 30 0.07 2.25 -21.40
N LYS A 31 -0.31 1.12 -22.03
CA LYS A 31 0.50 -0.10 -22.09
C LYS A 31 1.83 0.15 -22.80
N THR A 32 1.81 0.72 -24.01
CA THR A 32 3.03 1.05 -24.76
C THR A 32 3.93 2.02 -24.00
N LEU A 33 3.36 3.03 -23.34
CA LEU A 33 4.12 3.96 -22.51
C LEU A 33 4.76 3.26 -21.31
N ALA A 34 4.07 2.33 -20.66
CA ALA A 34 4.62 1.57 -19.54
C ALA A 34 5.80 0.68 -19.98
N GLU A 35 5.64 -0.05 -21.09
CA GLU A 35 6.70 -0.87 -21.70
C GLU A 35 7.94 -0.04 -22.06
N ARG A 36 7.72 1.15 -22.66
CA ARG A 36 8.80 2.09 -22.98
C ARG A 36 9.54 2.55 -21.71
N ARG A 37 8.83 2.94 -20.66
CA ARG A 37 9.43 3.39 -19.38
C ARG A 37 10.20 2.30 -18.66
N ILE A 38 9.76 1.05 -18.79
CA ILE A 38 10.49 -0.12 -18.29
C ILE A 38 11.84 -0.23 -19.01
N LYS A 39 11.85 -0.14 -20.34
CA LYS A 39 13.09 -0.19 -21.15
C LYS A 39 14.02 0.96 -20.80
N GLU A 40 13.52 2.19 -20.78
CA GLU A 40 14.31 3.40 -20.47
C GLU A 40 14.98 3.26 -19.09
N TRP A 41 14.25 2.79 -18.08
CA TRP A 41 14.78 2.58 -16.75
C TRP A 41 15.83 1.48 -16.71
N TYR A 42 15.58 0.34 -17.35
CA TYR A 42 16.51 -0.77 -17.43
C TYR A 42 17.84 -0.38 -18.05
N TYR A 43 17.79 0.22 -19.22
CA TYR A 43 19.00 0.61 -19.93
C TYR A 43 19.75 1.78 -19.28
N ASN A 44 19.04 2.74 -18.68
CA ASN A 44 19.69 3.84 -17.97
C ASN A 44 20.53 3.38 -16.77
N TRP A 45 20.18 2.25 -16.19
CA TRP A 45 20.88 1.68 -15.04
C TRP A 45 21.66 0.41 -15.39
N ASP A 46 21.95 0.16 -16.65
CA ASP A 46 22.70 -1.02 -17.14
C ASP A 46 22.17 -2.33 -16.54
N GLY A 47 20.84 -2.47 -16.43
CA GLY A 47 20.19 -3.65 -15.82
C GLY A 47 20.29 -3.71 -14.29
N GLN A 48 20.94 -2.75 -13.62
CA GLN A 48 21.02 -2.70 -12.15
C GLN A 48 19.70 -2.22 -11.53
N VAL A 49 18.66 -3.00 -11.76
CA VAL A 49 17.28 -2.71 -11.34
C VAL A 49 16.68 -3.88 -10.56
N TYR A 50 15.61 -3.65 -9.85
CA TYR A 50 14.79 -4.70 -9.22
C TYR A 50 13.33 -4.26 -9.15
N LEU A 51 12.39 -5.20 -9.02
CA LEU A 51 10.99 -4.91 -8.72
C LEU A 51 10.75 -5.01 -7.20
N SER A 52 10.20 -3.95 -6.59
CA SER A 52 9.59 -4.04 -5.25
C SER A 52 8.29 -4.82 -5.36
N TYR A 53 8.39 -6.16 -5.24
CA TYR A 53 7.30 -7.09 -5.43
C TYR A 53 6.49 -7.26 -4.14
N SER A 54 5.17 -7.30 -4.25
CA SER A 54 4.28 -7.48 -3.09
C SER A 54 3.33 -8.67 -3.21
N GLY A 55 3.34 -9.41 -4.34
CA GLY A 55 2.35 -10.44 -4.64
C GLY A 55 0.94 -9.90 -4.92
N GLY A 56 0.75 -8.59 -4.86
CA GLY A 56 -0.51 -7.93 -5.20
C GLY A 56 -0.69 -7.74 -6.69
N LEU A 57 -1.91 -7.49 -7.14
CA LEU A 57 -2.28 -7.43 -8.58
C LEU A 57 -1.41 -6.45 -9.38
N ASP A 58 -1.21 -5.23 -8.88
CA ASP A 58 -0.44 -4.21 -9.58
C ASP A 58 1.03 -4.63 -9.75
N SER A 59 1.64 -5.19 -8.69
CA SER A 59 3.02 -5.66 -8.74
C SER A 59 3.19 -6.94 -9.56
N THR A 60 2.17 -7.78 -9.63
CA THR A 60 2.15 -9.01 -10.45
C THR A 60 2.03 -8.66 -11.93
N ALA A 61 1.14 -7.74 -12.29
CA ALA A 61 1.04 -7.21 -13.65
C ALA A 61 2.36 -6.54 -14.08
N LEU A 62 2.98 -5.75 -13.20
CA LEU A 62 4.26 -5.10 -13.49
C LEU A 62 5.39 -6.12 -13.62
N LEU A 63 5.46 -7.15 -12.79
CA LEU A 63 6.45 -8.22 -12.90
C LEU A 63 6.38 -8.91 -14.25
N HIS A 64 5.18 -9.31 -14.66
CA HIS A 64 4.97 -9.91 -15.98
C HIS A 64 5.42 -8.95 -17.10
N MET A 65 5.03 -7.67 -17.04
CA MET A 65 5.40 -6.69 -18.06
C MET A 65 6.92 -6.46 -18.13
N ILE A 66 7.60 -6.35 -17.00
CA ILE A 66 9.06 -6.21 -16.94
C ILE A 66 9.71 -7.42 -17.61
N ARG A 67 9.33 -8.63 -17.21
CA ARG A 67 9.93 -9.85 -17.73
C ARG A 67 9.70 -10.06 -19.23
N LYS A 68 8.52 -9.71 -19.70
CA LYS A 68 8.19 -9.72 -21.13
C LYS A 68 8.98 -8.67 -21.92
N THR A 69 9.35 -7.56 -21.30
CA THR A 69 9.94 -6.39 -21.98
C THR A 69 11.47 -6.41 -21.95
N VAL A 70 12.10 -6.79 -20.84
CA VAL A 70 13.55 -6.72 -20.64
C VAL A 70 14.19 -8.02 -20.15
N GLY A 71 13.43 -9.05 -19.77
CA GLY A 71 13.93 -10.38 -19.43
C GLY A 71 13.67 -10.82 -18.00
N LEU A 72 14.04 -12.08 -17.71
CA LEU A 72 13.76 -12.77 -16.45
C LEU A 72 14.77 -12.45 -15.33
N GLU A 73 15.89 -11.83 -15.67
CA GLU A 73 17.00 -11.52 -14.76
C GLU A 73 16.71 -10.37 -13.80
N VAL A 74 15.59 -9.63 -13.99
CA VAL A 74 15.21 -8.56 -13.06
C VAL A 74 14.65 -9.17 -11.77
N PRO A 75 15.33 -9.00 -10.61
CA PRO A 75 14.89 -9.61 -9.37
C PRO A 75 13.53 -9.11 -8.92
N ALA A 76 12.63 -10.04 -8.56
CA ALA A 76 11.43 -9.76 -7.80
C ALA A 76 11.79 -9.78 -6.29
N VAL A 77 11.90 -8.62 -5.67
CA VAL A 77 12.29 -8.48 -4.26
C VAL A 77 11.02 -8.33 -3.41
N PHE A 78 10.78 -9.31 -2.55
CA PHE A 78 9.59 -9.37 -1.69
C PHE A 78 9.97 -9.10 -0.23
N SER A 79 9.36 -8.10 0.39
CA SER A 79 9.53 -7.83 1.82
C SER A 79 8.50 -8.60 2.63
N ASN A 80 8.90 -9.73 3.19
CA ASN A 80 8.07 -10.52 4.09
C ASN A 80 8.08 -9.90 5.49
N THR A 81 7.03 -9.16 5.80
CA THR A 81 6.88 -8.48 7.10
C THR A 81 6.24 -9.37 8.16
N GLY A 82 5.70 -10.54 7.77
CA GLY A 82 4.85 -11.40 8.59
C GLY A 82 3.44 -10.87 8.77
N LEU A 83 3.03 -9.88 7.97
CA LEU A 83 1.71 -9.24 7.99
C LEU A 83 0.94 -9.44 6.68
N GLU A 84 1.56 -10.03 5.70
CA GLU A 84 0.91 -10.41 4.45
C GLU A 84 0.00 -11.62 4.68
N PHE A 85 -1.05 -11.75 3.87
CA PHE A 85 -1.85 -12.98 3.81
C PHE A 85 -0.95 -14.18 3.51
N PRO A 86 -1.13 -15.34 4.17
CA PRO A 86 -0.34 -16.54 3.89
C PRO A 86 -0.33 -16.93 2.41
N GLU A 87 -1.45 -16.73 1.71
CA GLU A 87 -1.61 -16.96 0.27
C GLU A 87 -0.67 -16.06 -0.53
N ILE A 88 -0.58 -14.77 -0.17
CA ILE A 88 0.33 -13.81 -0.81
C ILE A 88 1.79 -14.25 -0.66
N VAL A 89 2.17 -14.74 0.53
CA VAL A 89 3.54 -15.21 0.77
C VAL A 89 3.84 -16.45 -0.08
N ARG A 90 2.91 -17.41 -0.14
CA ARG A 90 3.06 -18.61 -0.98
C ARG A 90 3.14 -18.26 -2.46
N PHE A 91 2.21 -17.43 -2.94
CA PHE A 91 2.16 -16.95 -4.31
C PHE A 91 3.44 -16.20 -4.71
N ALA A 92 3.90 -15.28 -3.87
CA ALA A 92 5.10 -14.49 -4.15
C ALA A 92 6.35 -15.38 -4.33
N ARG A 93 6.47 -16.45 -3.55
CA ARG A 93 7.59 -17.41 -3.65
C ARG A 93 7.57 -18.26 -4.92
N GLN A 94 6.43 -18.35 -5.59
CA GLN A 94 6.27 -19.06 -6.88
C GLN A 94 6.60 -18.15 -8.09
N ALA A 95 6.95 -16.89 -7.85
CA ALA A 95 7.29 -15.96 -8.92
C ALA A 95 8.44 -16.54 -9.78
N SER A 96 8.21 -16.66 -11.09
CA SER A 96 9.22 -17.15 -12.06
C SER A 96 10.46 -16.24 -12.08
N GLY A 97 11.63 -16.73 -12.51
CA GLY A 97 12.89 -15.98 -12.60
C GLY A 97 13.52 -15.67 -11.24
N GLU A 98 14.38 -14.64 -11.17
CA GLU A 98 15.08 -14.29 -9.94
C GLU A 98 14.10 -13.74 -8.89
N PHE A 99 14.09 -14.38 -7.71
CA PHE A 99 13.25 -13.98 -6.56
C PHE A 99 14.11 -13.83 -5.31
N VAL A 100 13.92 -12.72 -4.60
CA VAL A 100 14.66 -12.40 -3.38
C VAL A 100 13.69 -12.04 -2.25
N GLU A 101 13.71 -12.81 -1.18
CA GLU A 101 12.91 -12.54 0.01
C GLU A 101 13.74 -11.79 1.05
N ILE A 102 13.27 -10.62 1.47
CA ILE A 102 13.90 -9.77 2.48
C ILE A 102 12.98 -9.61 3.69
N TYR A 103 13.57 -9.32 4.84
CA TYR A 103 12.85 -9.23 6.11
C TYR A 103 13.18 -7.94 6.86
N PRO A 104 12.23 -7.38 7.64
CA PRO A 104 12.55 -6.33 8.57
C PRO A 104 13.48 -6.86 9.66
N ARG A 105 14.52 -6.08 9.98
CA ARG A 105 15.55 -6.44 10.97
C ARG A 105 15.82 -5.28 11.91
N TRP A 106 16.18 -5.64 13.15
CA TRP A 106 16.78 -4.72 14.11
C TRP A 106 18.20 -4.33 13.67
N LYS A 107 18.83 -3.39 14.41
CA LYS A 107 20.22 -2.97 14.15
C LYS A 107 21.22 -4.10 14.38
N ASP A 108 20.92 -5.01 15.29
CA ASP A 108 21.73 -6.20 15.63
C ASP A 108 21.58 -7.34 14.59
N GLY A 109 20.73 -7.14 13.55
CA GLY A 109 20.47 -8.12 12.52
C GLY A 109 19.36 -9.11 12.84
N SER A 110 18.82 -9.17 14.05
CA SER A 110 17.72 -10.03 14.44
C SER A 110 16.42 -9.67 13.69
N ARG A 111 15.55 -10.66 13.45
CA ARG A 111 14.28 -10.45 12.76
C ARG A 111 13.34 -9.61 13.62
N LEU A 112 12.76 -8.58 13.02
CA LEU A 112 11.77 -7.71 13.66
C LEU A 112 10.36 -8.21 13.37
N THR A 113 9.57 -8.41 14.42
CA THR A 113 8.15 -8.82 14.34
C THR A 113 7.22 -7.63 14.48
N PHE A 114 5.98 -7.77 13.97
CA PHE A 114 4.96 -6.72 14.12
C PHE A 114 4.61 -6.47 15.59
N LYS A 115 4.55 -7.52 16.41
CA LYS A 115 4.34 -7.40 17.85
C LYS A 115 5.34 -6.42 18.47
N GLN A 116 6.63 -6.60 18.21
CA GLN A 116 7.68 -5.70 18.71
C GLN A 116 7.56 -4.27 18.18
N VAL A 117 7.09 -4.11 16.93
CA VAL A 117 6.83 -2.77 16.36
C VAL A 117 5.67 -2.09 17.07
N VAL A 118 4.58 -2.79 17.32
CA VAL A 118 3.43 -2.27 18.07
C VAL A 118 3.80 -1.93 19.50
N GLU A 119 4.47 -2.83 20.21
CA GLU A 119 4.93 -2.61 21.58
C GLU A 119 5.80 -1.34 21.70
N LYS A 120 6.67 -1.10 20.72
CA LYS A 120 7.63 0.01 20.77
C LYS A 120 7.08 1.32 20.24
N TYR A 121 6.24 1.31 19.23
CA TYR A 121 5.87 2.51 18.47
C TYR A 121 4.37 2.79 18.48
N GLY A 122 3.54 1.86 18.92
CA GLY A 122 2.10 1.98 18.92
C GLY A 122 1.40 1.42 17.69
N PHE A 123 0.09 1.52 17.70
CA PHE A 123 -0.81 0.95 16.70
C PHE A 123 -0.90 1.79 15.41
N PRO A 124 -1.02 1.16 14.22
CA PRO A 124 -1.23 1.84 12.94
C PRO A 124 -2.72 2.17 12.73
N LEU A 125 -3.25 3.19 13.40
CA LEU A 125 -4.67 3.56 13.41
C LEU A 125 -4.97 4.78 12.54
N ILE A 126 -6.21 4.90 12.08
CA ILE A 126 -6.84 6.01 11.36
C ILE A 126 -6.21 6.23 9.97
N SER A 127 -5.12 6.98 9.89
CA SER A 127 -4.36 7.22 8.66
C SER A 127 -2.91 7.49 8.99
N LYS A 128 -2.02 7.29 8.00
CA LYS A 128 -0.58 7.58 8.19
C LYS A 128 -0.32 9.03 8.58
N GLU A 129 -1.10 9.97 8.03
CA GLU A 129 -0.95 11.38 8.31
C GLU A 129 -1.44 11.73 9.73
N THR A 130 -2.62 11.23 10.10
CA THR A 130 -3.17 11.42 11.45
C THR A 130 -2.27 10.79 12.50
N ALA A 131 -1.84 9.55 12.28
CA ALA A 131 -0.91 8.85 13.17
C ALA A 131 0.43 9.60 13.35
N LEU A 132 0.99 10.14 12.26
CA LEU A 132 2.19 10.98 12.31
C LEU A 132 1.97 12.23 13.17
N LYS A 133 0.83 12.92 13.01
CA LYS A 133 0.51 14.13 13.76
C LYS A 133 0.35 13.81 15.26
N ILE A 134 -0.40 12.76 15.59
CA ILE A 134 -0.59 12.28 16.97
C ILE A 134 0.77 11.96 17.60
N ARG A 135 1.57 11.11 16.96
CA ARG A 135 2.89 10.74 17.47
C ARG A 135 3.80 11.95 17.69
N LYS A 136 3.81 12.92 16.76
CA LYS A 136 4.60 14.15 16.90
C LYS A 136 4.11 15.01 18.05
N LEU A 137 2.79 15.17 18.22
CA LEU A 137 2.21 15.98 19.30
C LEU A 137 2.45 15.36 20.68
N ARG A 138 2.43 14.03 20.78
CA ARG A 138 2.67 13.30 22.05
C ARG A 138 4.15 13.21 22.42
N HIS A 139 4.99 12.83 21.46
CA HIS A 139 6.37 12.41 21.73
C HIS A 139 7.43 13.24 20.98
N GLY A 140 7.03 14.19 20.15
CA GLY A 140 7.98 14.99 19.38
C GLY A 140 8.49 16.20 20.17
N ASN A 141 9.79 16.46 20.05
CA ASN A 141 10.36 17.75 20.47
C ASN A 141 10.00 18.80 19.40
N LEU A 142 8.87 19.48 19.57
CA LEU A 142 8.30 20.43 18.61
C LEU A 142 8.48 21.86 19.09
N SER A 143 8.82 22.77 18.15
CA SER A 143 8.67 24.21 18.43
C SER A 143 7.19 24.57 18.65
N ASP A 144 6.92 25.62 19.42
CA ASP A 144 5.54 26.09 19.68
C ASP A 144 4.80 26.44 18.38
N ARG A 145 5.48 27.05 17.42
CA ARG A 145 4.92 27.36 16.09
C ARG A 145 4.47 26.08 15.38
N TYR A 146 5.27 25.02 15.39
CA TYR A 146 4.92 23.78 14.70
C TYR A 146 3.85 22.99 15.46
N ARG A 147 3.88 23.00 16.80
CA ARG A 147 2.81 22.44 17.64
C ARG A 147 1.48 23.15 17.36
N ASN A 148 1.48 24.48 17.33
CA ASN A 148 0.30 25.26 16.98
C ASN A 148 -0.21 24.94 15.57
N TYR A 149 0.68 24.81 14.58
CA TYR A 149 0.32 24.40 13.22
C TYR A 149 -0.35 23.02 13.18
N LEU A 150 0.14 22.04 13.93
CA LEU A 150 -0.46 20.71 14.01
C LEU A 150 -1.81 20.71 14.74
N MET A 151 -2.05 21.63 15.65
CA MET A 151 -3.31 21.75 16.40
C MET A 151 -4.35 22.61 15.67
N ASN A 152 -3.93 23.70 15.06
CA ASN A 152 -4.83 24.75 14.57
C ASN A 152 -4.76 24.95 13.05
N GLY A 153 -3.78 24.36 12.37
CA GLY A 153 -3.59 24.46 10.92
C GLY A 153 -2.72 25.64 10.50
N ASP A 154 -2.76 25.89 9.19
CA ASP A 154 -2.16 27.08 8.57
C ASP A 154 -2.90 28.36 9.00
N GLU A 155 -2.46 29.53 8.50
CA GLU A 155 -3.09 30.83 8.81
C GLU A 155 -4.59 30.89 8.46
N ARG A 156 -5.04 30.00 7.55
CA ARG A 156 -6.45 29.86 7.17
C ARG A 156 -7.20 28.81 8.00
N GLY A 157 -6.51 28.09 8.90
CA GLY A 157 -7.08 27.01 9.70
C GLY A 157 -7.57 25.80 8.89
N LYS A 158 -7.07 25.63 7.65
CA LYS A 158 -7.57 24.58 6.73
C LYS A 158 -6.63 23.40 6.58
N PHE A 159 -5.32 23.63 6.54
CA PHE A 159 -4.34 22.60 6.22
C PHE A 159 -3.39 22.33 7.38
N GLY A 160 -2.89 21.12 7.44
CA GLY A 160 -1.85 20.73 8.41
C GLY A 160 -2.36 20.27 9.76
N MET A 161 -3.53 20.68 10.22
CA MET A 161 -4.03 20.36 11.57
C MET A 161 -4.42 18.88 11.73
N LEU A 162 -4.33 18.42 12.97
CA LEU A 162 -4.97 17.19 13.42
C LEU A 162 -6.49 17.38 13.40
N PRO A 163 -7.26 16.54 12.65
CA PRO A 163 -8.70 16.69 12.59
C PRO A 163 -9.34 16.67 13.99
N LYS A 164 -10.25 17.58 14.26
CA LYS A 164 -10.87 17.76 15.59
C LYS A 164 -11.44 16.47 16.15
N LYS A 165 -12.09 15.66 15.30
CA LYS A 165 -12.67 14.35 15.67
C LYS A 165 -11.68 13.33 16.21
N TRP A 166 -10.37 13.49 15.92
CA TRP A 166 -9.32 12.57 16.37
C TRP A 166 -8.42 13.13 17.47
N ARG A 167 -8.74 14.30 18.01
CA ARG A 167 -7.92 14.94 19.06
C ARG A 167 -7.93 14.17 20.37
N PHE A 168 -9.02 13.50 20.70
CA PHE A 168 -9.12 12.66 21.89
C PHE A 168 -8.06 11.53 21.92
N LEU A 169 -7.53 11.14 20.77
CA LEU A 169 -6.46 10.15 20.67
C LEU A 169 -5.11 10.67 21.20
N LEU A 170 -4.99 11.95 21.50
CA LEU A 170 -3.81 12.52 22.19
C LEU A 170 -3.72 12.07 23.65
N ASP A 171 -4.86 11.75 24.28
CA ASP A 171 -4.97 11.44 25.70
C ASP A 171 -5.20 9.94 25.96
N THR A 172 -5.13 9.09 24.95
CA THR A 172 -5.26 7.64 25.11
C THR A 172 -4.03 7.03 25.80
N GLN A 173 -4.24 5.90 26.49
CA GLN A 173 -3.16 5.14 27.13
C GLN A 173 -2.21 4.50 26.10
N PHE A 174 -2.76 4.06 24.96
CA PHE A 174 -1.98 3.44 23.89
C PHE A 174 -1.40 4.48 22.93
N ASP A 175 -0.30 4.13 22.29
CA ASP A 175 0.37 4.95 21.29
C ASP A 175 -0.15 4.67 19.87
N ILE A 176 -0.12 5.70 19.03
CA ILE A 176 -0.50 5.63 17.63
C ILE A 176 0.68 6.10 16.76
N SER A 177 1.02 5.31 15.73
CA SER A 177 2.19 5.61 14.93
C SER A 177 2.09 5.13 13.49
N GLU A 178 2.65 5.92 12.57
CA GLU A 178 2.86 5.57 11.17
C GLU A 178 4.14 4.77 10.92
N GLN A 179 4.96 4.53 11.96
CA GLN A 179 6.31 3.95 11.83
C GLN A 179 6.32 2.52 11.31
N CYS A 180 5.25 1.75 11.54
CA CYS A 180 5.16 0.37 11.07
C CYS A 180 5.60 0.22 9.61
N CYS A 181 4.98 0.96 8.67
CA CYS A 181 5.32 0.89 7.25
C CYS A 181 6.77 1.32 6.93
N ASN A 182 7.30 2.28 7.68
CA ASN A 182 8.68 2.73 7.48
C ASN A 182 9.68 1.65 7.85
N ILE A 183 9.42 0.97 8.96
CA ILE A 183 10.31 -0.02 9.57
C ILE A 183 10.18 -1.37 8.87
N THR A 184 8.95 -1.85 8.64
CA THR A 184 8.72 -3.21 8.15
C THR A 184 8.79 -3.33 6.63
N LYS A 185 8.44 -2.26 5.89
CA LYS A 185 8.43 -2.29 4.42
C LYS A 185 9.53 -1.43 3.81
N LYS A 186 9.58 -0.14 4.10
CA LYS A 186 10.50 0.77 3.39
C LYS A 186 11.96 0.55 3.75
N LYS A 187 12.27 0.28 5.02
CA LYS A 187 13.65 0.07 5.46
C LYS A 187 14.30 -1.17 4.80
N PRO A 188 13.68 -2.37 4.76
CA PRO A 188 14.25 -3.53 4.07
C PRO A 188 14.60 -3.27 2.60
N PHE A 189 13.73 -2.58 1.86
CA PHE A 189 14.03 -2.21 0.47
C PHE A 189 15.18 -1.21 0.35
N LYS A 190 15.28 -0.24 1.25
CA LYS A 190 16.40 0.71 1.28
C LYS A 190 17.72 -0.01 1.58
N ASP A 191 17.69 -0.94 2.55
CA ASP A 191 18.87 -1.73 2.92
C ASP A 191 19.30 -2.63 1.75
N TYR A 192 18.34 -3.27 1.06
CA TYR A 192 18.59 -4.05 -0.16
C TYR A 192 19.21 -3.18 -1.27
N ALA A 193 18.60 -2.06 -1.61
CA ALA A 193 19.09 -1.13 -2.62
C ALA A 193 20.52 -0.63 -2.30
N LYS A 194 20.78 -0.29 -1.03
CA LYS A 194 22.12 0.13 -0.58
C LYS A 194 23.15 -0.98 -0.71
N LYS A 195 22.76 -2.24 -0.40
CA LYS A 195 23.66 -3.41 -0.46
C LYS A 195 23.99 -3.79 -1.90
N THR A 196 23.02 -3.69 -2.81
CA THR A 196 23.16 -4.19 -4.18
C THR A 196 23.49 -3.10 -5.20
N GLY A 197 23.30 -1.82 -4.87
CA GLY A 197 23.38 -0.71 -5.82
C GLY A 197 22.19 -0.62 -6.78
N ARG A 198 21.22 -1.57 -6.72
CA ARG A 198 20.08 -1.64 -7.63
C ARG A 198 19.02 -0.59 -7.32
N VAL A 199 18.31 -0.14 -8.34
CA VAL A 199 17.22 0.83 -8.24
C VAL A 199 15.86 0.20 -8.52
N PRO A 200 14.76 0.66 -7.82
CA PRO A 200 13.48 -0.03 -7.86
C PRO A 200 12.58 0.33 -9.04
N TYR A 201 11.87 -0.68 -9.55
CA TYR A 201 10.53 -0.53 -10.10
C TYR A 201 9.52 -0.66 -8.95
N ILE A 202 8.45 0.14 -8.98
CA ILE A 202 7.37 0.11 -7.99
C ILE A 202 6.02 0.02 -8.71
N GLY A 203 5.29 -1.06 -8.45
CA GLY A 203 3.97 -1.33 -9.01
C GLY A 203 2.87 -0.56 -8.28
N THR A 204 2.81 0.75 -8.46
CA THR A 204 1.78 1.61 -7.88
C THR A 204 1.03 2.37 -8.96
N THR A 205 -0.28 2.51 -8.80
CA THR A 205 -1.18 3.20 -9.71
C THR A 205 -1.75 4.47 -9.07
N GLN A 206 -2.30 5.35 -9.90
CA GLN A 206 -2.93 6.59 -9.43
C GLN A 206 -4.16 6.35 -8.54
N ASP A 207 -4.92 5.29 -8.80
CA ASP A 207 -6.16 4.98 -8.07
C ASP A 207 -5.95 4.63 -6.60
N GLU A 208 -4.72 4.40 -6.17
CA GLU A 208 -4.46 4.03 -4.79
C GLU A 208 -4.70 5.16 -3.78
N SER A 209 -4.50 6.41 -4.16
CA SER A 209 -4.85 7.58 -3.34
C SER A 209 -4.61 8.89 -4.07
N PHE A 210 -5.40 9.92 -3.75
CA PHE A 210 -5.21 11.30 -4.21
C PHE A 210 -3.77 11.81 -4.04
N ARG A 211 -3.11 11.41 -2.96
CA ARG A 211 -1.71 11.78 -2.69
C ARG A 211 -0.73 11.20 -3.70
N ARG A 212 -1.01 9.99 -4.23
CA ARG A 212 -0.20 9.37 -5.28
C ARG A 212 -0.45 10.02 -6.63
N GLU A 213 -1.69 10.30 -6.96
CA GLU A 213 -2.06 11.05 -8.15
C GLU A 213 -1.26 12.38 -8.22
N HIS A 214 -1.31 13.16 -7.15
CA HIS A 214 -0.57 14.43 -7.07
C HIS A 214 0.96 14.24 -7.14
N GLN A 215 1.49 13.19 -6.53
CA GLN A 215 2.92 12.89 -6.61
C GLN A 215 3.37 12.59 -8.05
N TYR A 216 2.58 11.82 -8.81
CA TYR A 216 2.90 11.52 -10.21
C TYR A 216 2.90 12.77 -11.10
N ALA A 217 1.95 13.68 -10.87
CA ALA A 217 1.91 14.95 -11.60
C ALA A 217 3.21 15.73 -11.47
N HIS A 218 3.83 15.68 -10.27
CA HIS A 218 5.04 16.46 -9.99
C HIS A 218 6.36 15.76 -10.31
N THR A 219 6.41 14.42 -10.32
CA THR A 219 7.69 13.68 -10.44
C THR A 219 7.81 12.85 -11.71
N GLY A 220 6.73 12.68 -12.47
CA GLY A 220 6.71 11.73 -13.59
C GLY A 220 6.75 10.27 -13.11
N CYS A 221 6.87 9.34 -14.06
CA CYS A 221 6.93 7.91 -13.76
C CYS A 221 8.34 7.43 -13.42
N ASN A 222 9.37 7.98 -14.08
CA ASN A 222 10.78 7.68 -13.84
C ASN A 222 11.45 8.88 -13.17
N VAL A 223 11.99 8.67 -11.96
CA VAL A 223 12.70 9.67 -11.19
C VAL A 223 14.17 9.26 -11.12
N TYR A 224 14.99 9.88 -11.93
CA TYR A 224 16.41 9.52 -12.12
C TYR A 224 17.34 10.14 -11.08
N ASP A 225 16.92 11.20 -10.41
CA ASP A 225 17.73 11.97 -9.46
C ASP A 225 16.95 12.36 -8.20
N GLY A 226 17.62 12.98 -7.23
CA GLY A 226 17.01 13.49 -6.00
C GLY A 226 16.95 12.47 -4.85
N LYS A 227 16.08 12.75 -3.87
CA LYS A 227 16.00 11.98 -2.61
C LYS A 227 15.47 10.55 -2.78
N THR A 228 14.78 10.25 -3.88
CA THR A 228 14.14 8.95 -4.09
C THR A 228 14.16 8.60 -5.57
N VAL A 229 15.20 7.90 -5.99
CA VAL A 229 15.33 7.33 -7.33
C VAL A 229 14.39 6.12 -7.46
N LYS A 230 13.52 6.11 -8.47
CA LYS A 230 12.51 5.04 -8.66
C LYS A 230 11.86 5.13 -10.04
N SER A 231 11.36 3.99 -10.51
CA SER A 231 10.46 3.91 -11.66
C SER A 231 9.09 3.42 -11.26
N GLN A 232 8.04 4.07 -11.75
CA GLN A 232 6.63 3.72 -11.51
C GLN A 232 5.88 3.64 -12.86
N PRO A 233 6.17 2.62 -13.69
CA PRO A 233 5.65 2.54 -15.06
C PRO A 233 4.13 2.53 -15.16
N LEU A 234 3.45 1.98 -14.14
CA LEU A 234 2.00 1.92 -14.06
C LEU A 234 1.36 3.19 -13.46
N GLY A 235 2.12 4.27 -13.27
CA GLY A 235 1.63 5.51 -12.66
C GLY A 235 0.29 6.00 -13.20
N PRO A 236 0.08 6.14 -14.52
CA PRO A 236 -1.17 6.59 -15.11
C PRO A 236 -2.28 5.52 -15.20
N TRP A 237 -2.02 4.29 -14.77
CA TRP A 237 -2.98 3.21 -14.86
C TRP A 237 -4.05 3.30 -13.79
N THR A 238 -5.25 2.83 -14.15
CA THR A 238 -6.35 2.60 -13.23
C THR A 238 -6.39 1.13 -12.79
N ARG A 239 -7.17 0.82 -11.78
CA ARG A 239 -7.47 -0.56 -11.38
C ARG A 239 -8.01 -1.38 -12.57
N GLN A 240 -8.86 -0.77 -13.40
CA GLN A 240 -9.42 -1.42 -14.60
C GLN A 240 -8.34 -1.77 -15.62
N ASP A 241 -7.35 -0.90 -15.83
CA ASP A 241 -6.24 -1.17 -16.73
C ASP A 241 -5.40 -2.37 -16.24
N VAL A 242 -5.17 -2.48 -14.92
CA VAL A 242 -4.43 -3.60 -14.32
C VAL A 242 -5.19 -4.91 -14.48
N LEU A 243 -6.47 -4.96 -14.10
CA LEU A 243 -7.28 -6.17 -14.21
C LEU A 243 -7.43 -6.62 -15.67
N ARG A 244 -7.64 -5.67 -16.57
CA ARG A 244 -7.67 -5.94 -18.01
C ARG A 244 -6.36 -6.55 -18.50
N TYR A 245 -5.21 -6.00 -18.08
CA TYR A 245 -3.90 -6.52 -18.48
C TYR A 245 -3.68 -7.96 -17.98
N ILE A 246 -4.09 -8.25 -16.76
CA ILE A 246 -4.03 -9.60 -16.17
C ILE A 246 -4.84 -10.58 -17.00
N VAL A 247 -6.09 -10.25 -17.32
CA VAL A 247 -6.98 -11.10 -18.11
C VAL A 247 -6.46 -11.28 -19.55
N GLU A 248 -6.02 -10.20 -20.22
CA GLU A 248 -5.51 -10.26 -21.60
C GLU A 248 -4.22 -11.08 -21.76
N ASN A 249 -3.46 -11.26 -20.69
CA ASN A 249 -2.19 -12.02 -20.74
C ASN A 249 -2.24 -13.33 -19.95
N ASP A 250 -3.44 -13.75 -19.50
CA ASP A 250 -3.65 -14.98 -18.70
C ASP A 250 -2.69 -15.10 -17.52
N ILE A 251 -2.59 -14.00 -16.73
CA ILE A 251 -1.65 -13.94 -15.63
C ILE A 251 -2.30 -14.53 -14.38
N GLU A 252 -1.65 -15.53 -13.79
CA GLU A 252 -2.05 -16.10 -12.51
C GLU A 252 -2.00 -15.02 -11.43
N ILE A 253 -3.03 -14.98 -10.57
CA ILE A 253 -3.13 -14.10 -9.42
C ILE A 253 -3.24 -14.88 -8.12
N CYS A 254 -2.90 -14.25 -7.00
CA CYS A 254 -3.04 -14.89 -5.70
C CYS A 254 -4.51 -15.20 -5.38
N SER A 255 -4.76 -16.42 -4.89
CA SER A 255 -6.11 -16.93 -4.56
C SER A 255 -6.91 -16.05 -3.59
N VAL A 256 -6.25 -15.22 -2.79
CA VAL A 256 -6.93 -14.26 -1.90
C VAL A 256 -7.82 -13.25 -2.66
N TYR A 257 -7.53 -13.01 -3.93
CA TYR A 257 -8.35 -12.16 -4.79
C TYR A 257 -9.56 -12.89 -5.40
N GLY A 258 -9.62 -14.22 -5.29
CA GLY A 258 -10.59 -15.03 -6.02
C GLY A 258 -10.37 -14.93 -7.53
N ASP A 259 -11.45 -14.92 -8.28
CA ASP A 259 -11.44 -14.81 -9.73
C ASP A 259 -11.61 -13.36 -10.19
N ILE A 260 -11.14 -13.06 -11.41
CA ILE A 260 -11.45 -11.78 -12.07
C ILE A 260 -12.67 -11.98 -12.96
N GLU A 261 -13.74 -11.33 -12.60
CA GLU A 261 -14.99 -11.34 -13.35
C GLU A 261 -15.27 -9.99 -14.01
N ARG A 262 -16.26 -9.97 -14.90
CA ARG A 262 -16.68 -8.77 -15.63
C ARG A 262 -18.18 -8.56 -15.47
N THR A 263 -18.57 -7.36 -15.07
CA THR A 263 -20.00 -6.98 -15.03
C THR A 263 -20.59 -6.89 -16.43
N PRO A 264 -21.94 -6.93 -16.60
CA PRO A 264 -22.58 -6.66 -17.89
C PRO A 264 -22.18 -5.31 -18.48
N GLY A 265 -21.88 -4.30 -17.65
CA GLY A 265 -21.36 -2.99 -18.09
C GLY A 265 -19.88 -2.99 -18.45
N GLY A 266 -19.20 -4.14 -18.44
CA GLY A 266 -17.83 -4.27 -18.90
C GLY A 266 -16.75 -3.93 -17.85
N ILE A 267 -17.11 -3.73 -16.59
CA ILE A 267 -16.19 -3.40 -15.49
C ILE A 267 -15.63 -4.68 -14.87
N TYR A 268 -14.29 -4.79 -14.80
CA TYR A 268 -13.61 -5.90 -14.14
C TYR A 268 -13.60 -5.73 -12.62
N TYR A 269 -13.78 -6.82 -11.89
CA TYR A 269 -13.66 -6.87 -10.43
C TYR A 269 -13.12 -8.22 -9.96
N THR A 270 -12.62 -8.28 -8.73
CA THR A 270 -12.18 -9.51 -8.08
C THR A 270 -13.27 -10.01 -7.15
N THR A 271 -13.53 -11.33 -7.13
CA THR A 271 -14.58 -11.95 -6.28
C THR A 271 -14.17 -12.05 -4.80
N GLY A 272 -12.87 -12.04 -4.52
CA GLY A 272 -12.31 -12.02 -3.16
C GLY A 272 -11.90 -10.61 -2.71
N GLU A 273 -10.75 -10.52 -2.03
CA GLU A 273 -10.25 -9.23 -1.53
C GLU A 273 -9.99 -8.24 -2.67
N GLN A 274 -10.41 -7.00 -2.48
CA GLN A 274 -10.19 -5.96 -3.46
C GLN A 274 -8.75 -5.42 -3.40
N ARG A 275 -8.15 -5.42 -2.22
CA ARG A 275 -6.77 -4.99 -1.98
C ARG A 275 -6.14 -5.81 -0.87
N THR A 276 -4.95 -6.31 -1.13
CA THR A 276 -4.13 -6.95 -0.11
C THR A 276 -3.14 -5.94 0.43
N GLY A 277 -3.30 -5.60 1.66
CA GLY A 277 -2.30 -4.83 2.41
C GLY A 277 -1.66 -5.70 3.49
N CYS A 278 -1.19 -5.07 4.56
CA CYS A 278 -0.92 -5.80 5.79
C CYS A 278 -2.25 -6.17 6.44
N MET A 279 -2.47 -7.44 6.79
CA MET A 279 -3.71 -7.94 7.41
C MET A 279 -4.10 -7.12 8.66
N PHE A 280 -3.13 -6.75 9.47
CA PHE A 280 -3.35 -6.06 10.76
C PHE A 280 -3.29 -4.53 10.68
N CYS A 281 -3.35 -3.96 9.48
CA CYS A 281 -3.27 -2.51 9.30
C CYS A 281 -4.64 -1.86 9.41
N ALA A 282 -4.82 -0.95 10.37
CA ALA A 282 -6.08 -0.21 10.52
C ALA A 282 -6.07 1.17 9.84
N PHE A 283 -5.07 1.49 9.01
CA PHE A 283 -5.13 2.71 8.20
C PHE A 283 -6.27 2.64 7.19
N GLY A 284 -7.25 3.54 7.37
CA GLY A 284 -8.45 3.62 6.55
C GLY A 284 -9.59 2.68 6.96
N ALA A 285 -9.39 1.76 7.92
CA ALA A 285 -10.41 0.79 8.30
C ALA A 285 -11.71 1.44 8.83
N HIS A 286 -11.60 2.57 9.53
CA HIS A 286 -12.74 3.34 10.02
C HIS A 286 -13.65 3.94 8.91
N MET A 287 -13.25 3.84 7.66
CA MET A 287 -14.04 4.28 6.49
C MET A 287 -14.59 3.09 5.69
N GLU A 288 -14.25 1.88 6.06
CA GLU A 288 -14.75 0.69 5.38
C GLU A 288 -16.18 0.39 5.79
N LYS A 289 -16.96 -0.05 4.82
CA LYS A 289 -18.30 -0.56 5.06
C LYS A 289 -18.21 -1.95 5.70
N CYS A 290 -19.25 -2.33 6.41
CA CYS A 290 -19.40 -3.67 6.95
C CYS A 290 -19.65 -4.69 5.83
N PRO A 291 -18.97 -5.86 5.85
CA PRO A 291 -17.92 -6.26 6.78
C PRO A 291 -16.60 -5.53 6.47
N ASN A 292 -16.01 -4.87 7.46
CA ASN A 292 -14.70 -4.27 7.33
C ASN A 292 -13.59 -5.35 7.23
N ARG A 293 -12.34 -4.92 6.97
CA ARG A 293 -11.21 -5.87 6.80
C ARG A 293 -10.98 -6.78 8.00
N PHE A 294 -11.18 -6.31 9.23
CA PHE A 294 -10.99 -7.14 10.43
C PHE A 294 -12.07 -8.19 10.55
N GLN A 295 -13.31 -7.85 10.26
CA GLN A 295 -14.43 -8.80 10.22
C GLN A 295 -14.22 -9.86 9.12
N ARG A 296 -13.75 -9.44 7.91
CA ARG A 296 -13.41 -10.40 6.85
C ARG A 296 -12.25 -11.32 7.24
N ILE A 297 -11.21 -10.80 7.89
CA ILE A 297 -10.08 -11.61 8.39
C ILE A 297 -10.55 -12.58 9.48
N ALA A 298 -11.47 -12.18 10.35
CA ALA A 298 -12.05 -13.07 11.35
C ALA A 298 -12.73 -14.29 10.71
N MET A 299 -13.42 -14.09 9.59
CA MET A 299 -14.09 -15.17 8.85
C MET A 299 -13.10 -16.06 8.08
N THR A 300 -12.13 -15.46 7.40
CA THR A 300 -11.22 -16.17 6.49
C THR A 300 -9.96 -16.69 7.17
N HIS A 301 -9.46 -15.99 8.20
CA HIS A 301 -8.20 -16.26 8.89
C HIS A 301 -8.35 -16.12 10.41
N PRO A 302 -9.23 -16.89 11.08
CA PRO A 302 -9.60 -16.70 12.49
C PRO A 302 -8.40 -16.73 13.46
N LYS A 303 -7.41 -17.59 13.20
CA LYS A 303 -6.18 -17.64 14.03
C LYS A 303 -5.36 -16.34 13.93
N HIS A 304 -5.22 -15.78 12.74
CA HIS A 304 -4.51 -14.51 12.54
C HIS A 304 -5.28 -13.35 13.18
N TYR A 305 -6.60 -13.37 13.05
CA TYR A 305 -7.46 -12.40 13.70
C TYR A 305 -7.28 -12.41 15.23
N GLN A 306 -7.35 -13.57 15.88
CA GLN A 306 -7.13 -13.69 17.33
C GLN A 306 -5.76 -13.14 17.74
N ILE A 307 -4.67 -13.52 17.04
CA ILE A 307 -3.33 -13.01 17.31
C ILE A 307 -3.29 -11.48 17.18
N CYS A 308 -3.96 -10.94 16.17
CA CYS A 308 -4.03 -9.49 15.94
C CYS A 308 -4.71 -8.76 17.10
N MET A 309 -5.89 -9.24 17.50
CA MET A 309 -6.71 -8.60 18.56
C MET A 309 -6.02 -8.58 19.92
N GLU A 310 -5.19 -9.59 20.22
CA GLU A 310 -4.45 -9.72 21.48
C GLU A 310 -3.12 -8.94 21.53
N LEU A 311 -2.70 -8.30 20.44
CA LEU A 311 -1.52 -7.43 20.47
C LEU A 311 -1.72 -6.28 21.46
N LYS A 312 -0.68 -5.94 22.21
CA LYS A 312 -0.76 -4.91 23.26
C LYS A 312 0.23 -3.78 23.03
N ASN A 313 -0.21 -2.57 23.36
CA ASN A 313 0.64 -1.42 23.52
C ASN A 313 0.24 -0.70 24.82
N ASN A 314 1.21 -0.47 25.71
CA ASN A 314 0.98 0.12 27.05
C ASN A 314 -0.17 -0.56 27.84
N GLY A 315 -0.29 -1.90 27.71
CA GLY A 315 -1.30 -2.69 28.38
C GLY A 315 -2.67 -2.77 27.68
N VAL A 316 -2.97 -1.89 26.72
CA VAL A 316 -4.20 -1.87 25.94
C VAL A 316 -4.11 -2.84 24.78
N ARG A 317 -5.15 -3.67 24.55
CA ARG A 317 -5.23 -4.60 23.42
C ARG A 317 -5.51 -3.84 22.13
N TYR A 318 -5.13 -4.42 21.00
CA TYR A 318 -5.41 -3.82 19.69
C TYR A 318 -6.92 -3.74 19.41
N GLN A 319 -7.66 -4.76 19.82
CA GLN A 319 -9.13 -4.75 19.75
C GLN A 319 -9.72 -3.51 20.42
N ASP A 320 -9.35 -3.23 21.67
CA ASP A 320 -9.88 -2.10 22.45
C ASP A 320 -9.50 -0.75 21.78
N ALA A 321 -8.32 -0.69 21.18
CA ALA A 321 -7.88 0.49 20.44
C ALA A 321 -8.63 0.68 19.10
N LEU A 322 -9.00 -0.39 18.41
CA LEU A 322 -9.83 -0.36 17.19
C LEU A 322 -11.23 0.16 17.52
N GLU A 323 -11.86 -0.40 18.55
CA GLU A 323 -13.20 -0.01 19.03
C GLU A 323 -13.23 1.45 19.50
N THR A 324 -12.19 1.90 20.20
CA THR A 324 -12.00 3.32 20.56
C THR A 324 -12.02 4.23 19.33
N CYS A 325 -11.56 3.73 18.18
CA CYS A 325 -11.57 4.46 16.91
C CYS A 325 -12.86 4.26 16.09
N GLY A 326 -13.87 3.59 16.62
CA GLY A 326 -15.12 3.29 15.92
C GLY A 326 -14.96 2.24 14.82
N ILE A 327 -13.97 1.34 14.95
CA ILE A 327 -13.77 0.22 14.02
C ILE A 327 -14.34 -1.02 14.68
N GLU A 328 -15.43 -1.53 14.13
CA GLU A 328 -16.09 -2.73 14.63
C GLU A 328 -15.22 -3.96 14.48
N THR A 329 -15.13 -4.75 15.54
CA THR A 329 -14.33 -5.98 15.59
C THR A 329 -15.17 -7.22 15.82
N GLU A 330 -16.45 -7.07 16.14
CA GLU A 330 -17.37 -8.20 16.34
C GLU A 330 -17.48 -9.07 15.08
N THR A 331 -17.46 -10.38 15.28
CA THR A 331 -17.55 -11.35 14.20
C THR A 331 -19.01 -11.67 13.89
N TRP A 332 -19.30 -12.12 12.68
CA TRP A 332 -20.63 -12.49 12.20
C TRP A 332 -21.31 -13.60 12.98
N GLU A 333 -20.61 -14.38 13.80
CA GLU A 333 -21.23 -15.37 14.68
C GLU A 333 -22.17 -14.72 15.70
N HIS A 334 -21.90 -13.48 16.12
CA HIS A 334 -22.79 -12.68 16.96
C HIS A 334 -23.84 -11.90 16.13
N ILE A 335 -23.54 -11.64 14.86
CA ILE A 335 -24.46 -10.99 13.91
C ILE A 335 -25.33 -12.04 13.20
N GLY A 336 -24.91 -13.31 13.15
CA GLY A 336 -25.57 -14.43 12.44
C GLY A 336 -26.92 -14.88 13.01
N GLN A 337 -27.45 -14.19 14.02
CA GLN A 337 -28.86 -14.28 14.40
C GLN A 337 -29.74 -13.26 13.67
N MET A 338 -29.18 -12.38 12.89
CA MET A 338 -29.94 -11.56 11.93
C MET A 338 -30.24 -12.41 10.70
N ASN A 339 -31.51 -12.73 10.53
CA ASN A 339 -32.06 -13.60 9.50
C ASN A 339 -31.54 -13.22 8.09
N ILE A 340 -31.14 -14.21 7.29
CA ILE A 340 -30.88 -14.07 5.85
C ILE A 340 -32.04 -13.32 5.14
N MET A 341 -33.25 -13.42 5.68
CA MET A 341 -34.44 -12.71 5.21
C MET A 341 -34.36 -11.18 5.38
N ASP A 342 -33.73 -10.67 6.45
CA ASP A 342 -33.56 -9.22 6.65
C ASP A 342 -32.58 -8.61 5.64
N PHE A 343 -31.59 -9.39 5.21
CA PHE A 343 -30.66 -9.00 4.16
C PHE A 343 -31.31 -8.89 2.77
N LEU A 344 -32.27 -9.79 2.49
CA LEU A 344 -33.00 -9.83 1.21
C LEU A 344 -34.11 -8.78 1.12
N ILE A 345 -34.64 -8.32 2.24
CA ILE A 345 -35.81 -7.42 2.29
C ILE A 345 -35.38 -5.94 2.37
N THR A 346 -34.31 -5.60 3.04
CA THR A 346 -33.97 -4.17 3.29
C THR A 346 -32.88 -3.61 2.40
N GLY A 347 -32.04 -4.43 1.77
CA GLY A 347 -30.91 -3.96 0.94
C GLY A 347 -29.94 -3.01 1.68
N GLU A 348 -30.27 -2.61 2.89
CA GLU A 348 -29.49 -1.72 3.76
C GLU A 348 -29.05 -2.46 5.01
N LYS A 349 -27.75 -2.50 5.25
CA LYS A 349 -27.16 -2.99 6.48
C LYS A 349 -27.14 -1.87 7.51
N GLN A 350 -27.82 -2.08 8.62
CA GLN A 350 -27.41 -1.47 9.87
C GLN A 350 -26.31 -2.37 10.47
N CYS A 351 -25.08 -1.87 10.50
CA CYS A 351 -24.07 -2.34 11.44
C CYS A 351 -24.11 -1.47 12.65
#